data_0cf3c0208c1f89a7c36cb45c5ff2872d
#
_entry.id   0cf3c0208c1f89a7c36cb45c5ff2872d
#
_cell.length_a   1.000
_cell.length_b   1.000
_cell.length_c   1.000
_cell.angle_alpha   90.00
_cell.angle_beta   90.00
_cell.angle_gamma   90.00
#
_symmetry.space_group_name_H-M   'P 1'
#
loop_
_entity.id
_entity.type
_entity.pdbx_description
1 polymer ?
#
loop_
_entity_poly.entity_id
_entity_poly.type
_entity_poly.pdbx_seq_one_letter_code
_entity_poly.pdbx_strand_id
1 'polypeptide(L)'
;MTTNTLDKKRNSNGTYSLFSFIQKLDPDLQSSRSAKEKKNLEYNYGFVNFVAVQTRNTSNIVFVIQGVHKGSSADKAGLKRGMEIAEINNQKITTSNVQTYYSKLMQPSSPTSIEVKDKDGKVYTIDSGPIYVNPIIHHQVNGQTGYLVYSAFESGFDQELFDVFKEFKNQGIEELILDLRYNGGGDVTSANLISSCIAGDFCIGKTFASYRYNDGRMKALNNQRPIQKFVYSLYDNLNTSLSDGGLNLRKIYCLVTDDSASASELVINALRGIDIEVVLIGTTTHGKNVGMEGVELTVDTDKYLLFPITFQAYNAKGFGDFENGFTPDYEINENKPNGEYFEGYGDFGTESDPLYAKAISLISGTDLVCLLYTSPSPRDRSLSRMPSSA
;
A
#
# COMPACT_ATOMS: atom_id res chain seq x y z
N MET A 1 2.96 7.99 29.58
CA MET A 1 2.87 6.79 28.73
C MET A 1 4.23 6.13 28.74
N THR A 2 4.34 4.91 29.28
CA THR A 2 5.59 4.13 29.16
C THR A 2 5.74 3.73 27.70
N THR A 3 6.75 4.27 27.05
CA THR A 3 7.06 3.99 25.64
C THR A 3 7.43 2.50 25.51
N ASN A 4 6.47 1.68 25.10
CA ASN A 4 6.74 0.31 24.72
C ASN A 4 7.67 0.33 23.49
N THR A 5 8.73 -0.46 23.52
CA THR A 5 9.69 -0.57 22.41
C THR A 5 9.02 -1.03 21.10
N LEU A 6 7.87 -1.71 21.18
CA LEU A 6 7.08 -2.18 20.05
C LEU A 6 6.24 -1.08 19.36
N ASP A 7 6.02 0.07 20.02
CA ASP A 7 5.22 1.19 19.47
C ASP A 7 6.08 2.18 18.69
N LYS A 8 7.31 1.88 18.40
CA LYS A 8 8.19 2.83 17.72
C LYS A 8 9.18 2.14 16.80
N LYS A 9 9.42 2.77 15.69
CA LYS A 9 10.47 2.42 14.75
C LYS A 9 11.58 3.47 14.79
N ARG A 10 12.84 3.03 14.86
CA ARG A 10 13.98 3.93 14.75
C ARG A 10 14.22 4.28 13.29
N ASN A 11 14.19 5.55 12.98
CA ASN A 11 14.46 6.09 11.65
C ASN A 11 15.97 6.13 11.38
N SER A 12 16.36 6.23 10.10
CA SER A 12 17.77 6.33 9.69
C SER A 12 18.49 7.56 10.25
N ASN A 13 17.77 8.63 10.61
CA ASN A 13 18.30 9.83 11.23
C ASN A 13 18.39 9.75 12.76
N GLY A 14 18.10 8.58 13.36
CA GLY A 14 18.15 8.36 14.80
C GLY A 14 16.91 8.80 15.58
N THR A 15 15.90 9.41 14.94
CA THR A 15 14.61 9.71 15.54
C THR A 15 13.71 8.48 15.58
N TYR A 16 12.55 8.57 16.22
CA TYR A 16 11.57 7.50 16.28
C TYR A 16 10.23 7.96 15.70
N SER A 17 9.62 7.13 14.86
CA SER A 17 8.22 7.23 14.49
C SER A 17 7.39 6.35 15.44
N LEU A 18 6.21 6.84 15.87
CA LEU A 18 5.26 6.07 16.66
C LEU A 18 4.25 5.42 15.72
N PHE A 19 3.85 4.19 16.04
CA PHE A 19 2.78 3.51 15.30
C PHE A 19 1.40 3.83 15.83
N SER A 20 1.27 4.05 17.16
CA SER A 20 -0.01 4.47 17.77
C SER A 20 -0.36 5.90 17.38
N PHE A 21 -1.61 6.13 17.04
CA PHE A 21 -2.11 7.46 16.68
C PHE A 21 -3.54 7.71 17.15
N ILE A 22 -3.96 8.98 17.11
CA ILE A 22 -5.31 9.43 17.41
C ILE A 22 -5.81 10.22 16.21
N GLN A 23 -6.99 9.88 15.73
CA GLN A 23 -7.67 10.57 14.65
C GLN A 23 -8.94 11.23 15.18
N LYS A 24 -9.10 12.54 14.98
CA LYS A 24 -10.40 13.20 15.19
C LYS A 24 -11.31 12.84 14.03
N LEU A 25 -12.53 12.42 14.33
CA LEU A 25 -13.51 12.11 13.31
C LEU A 25 -14.23 13.38 12.86
N ASP A 26 -14.25 13.61 11.54
CA ASP A 26 -14.98 14.73 10.96
C ASP A 26 -16.50 14.42 10.95
N PRO A 27 -17.35 15.24 11.59
CA PRO A 27 -18.79 15.02 11.60
C PRO A 27 -19.42 15.01 10.19
N ASP A 28 -18.90 15.82 9.27
CA ASP A 28 -19.43 15.93 7.91
C ASP A 28 -19.14 14.68 7.09
N LEU A 29 -17.97 14.06 7.29
CA LEU A 29 -17.62 12.79 6.67
C LEU A 29 -18.35 11.60 7.31
N GLN A 30 -18.70 11.68 8.61
CA GLN A 30 -19.44 10.61 9.31
C GLN A 30 -20.91 10.56 8.93
N SER A 31 -21.56 11.70 8.71
CA SER A 31 -22.98 11.77 8.38
C SER A 31 -23.32 11.10 7.04
N SER A 32 -22.35 10.93 6.17
CA SER A 32 -22.47 10.27 4.86
C SER A 32 -22.17 8.77 4.88
N ARG A 33 -21.70 8.20 6.03
CA ARG A 33 -21.57 6.75 6.17
C ARG A 33 -22.93 6.09 6.27
N SER A 34 -23.37 5.38 5.23
CA SER A 34 -24.46 4.45 5.38
C SER A 34 -24.01 3.29 6.29
N ALA A 35 -24.88 2.82 7.17
CA ALA A 35 -24.59 1.67 8.05
C ALA A 35 -24.25 0.37 7.29
N LYS A 36 -24.46 0.35 5.96
CA LYS A 36 -24.14 -0.74 5.04
C LYS A 36 -22.78 -0.61 4.33
N GLU A 37 -22.24 0.60 4.21
CA GLU A 37 -21.00 0.85 3.49
C GLU A 37 -19.88 1.05 4.49
N LYS A 38 -19.00 0.07 4.61
CA LYS A 38 -17.79 0.13 5.43
C LYS A 38 -16.67 0.97 4.77
N LYS A 39 -16.97 1.67 3.68
CA LYS A 39 -16.02 2.50 2.94
C LYS A 39 -15.72 3.79 3.69
N ASN A 40 -14.45 4.13 3.80
CA ASN A 40 -14.03 5.38 4.40
C ASN A 40 -14.18 6.52 3.39
N LEU A 41 -14.93 7.55 3.78
CA LEU A 41 -15.05 8.77 3.01
C LEU A 41 -14.00 9.75 3.49
N GLU A 42 -13.19 10.29 2.58
CA GLU A 42 -12.15 11.26 2.90
C GLU A 42 -12.07 12.38 1.85
N TYR A 43 -11.53 13.52 2.25
CA TYR A 43 -11.19 14.56 1.28
C TYR A 43 -9.91 14.15 0.56
N ASN A 44 -9.98 13.98 -0.77
CA ASN A 44 -8.84 13.52 -1.55
C ASN A 44 -8.92 14.07 -2.98
N TYR A 45 -7.77 14.42 -3.56
CA TYR A 45 -7.66 14.79 -4.97
C TYR A 45 -7.57 13.57 -5.89
N GLY A 46 -7.19 12.41 -5.33
CA GLY A 46 -7.05 11.15 -6.04
C GLY A 46 -5.62 10.72 -6.30
N PHE A 47 -4.64 11.27 -5.61
CA PHE A 47 -3.26 10.79 -5.71
C PHE A 47 -3.03 9.61 -4.77
N VAL A 48 -2.27 8.62 -5.24
CA VAL A 48 -1.81 7.50 -4.42
C VAL A 48 -0.61 7.91 -3.57
N ASN A 49 0.40 8.51 -4.21
CA ASN A 49 1.58 9.05 -3.55
C ASN A 49 2.43 9.86 -4.55
N PHE A 50 3.48 10.51 -4.04
CA PHE A 50 4.47 11.26 -4.81
C PHE A 50 5.88 10.92 -4.37
N VAL A 51 6.83 10.98 -5.31
CA VAL A 51 8.24 11.15 -4.97
C VAL A 51 8.67 12.59 -5.25
N ALA A 52 9.43 13.17 -4.33
CA ALA A 52 10.01 14.50 -4.49
C ALA A 52 11.40 14.40 -5.13
N VAL A 53 11.56 14.98 -6.30
CA VAL A 53 12.81 14.97 -7.05
C VAL A 53 13.37 16.38 -7.13
N GLN A 54 14.57 16.59 -6.58
CA GLN A 54 15.24 17.88 -6.61
C GLN A 54 16.00 18.06 -7.94
N THR A 55 15.80 19.20 -8.58
CA THR A 55 16.60 19.56 -9.75
C THR A 55 18.02 19.92 -9.31
N ARG A 56 19.01 19.34 -9.95
CA ARG A 56 20.42 19.48 -9.61
C ARG A 56 20.85 20.96 -9.54
N ASN A 57 21.60 21.29 -8.50
CA ASN A 57 22.12 22.64 -8.22
C ASN A 57 21.07 23.74 -8.08
N THR A 58 19.83 23.40 -7.75
CA THR A 58 18.76 24.36 -7.46
C THR A 58 18.01 23.95 -6.19
N SER A 59 17.18 24.86 -5.67
CA SER A 59 16.21 24.52 -4.60
C SER A 59 14.88 24.00 -5.16
N ASN A 60 14.72 23.92 -6.49
CA ASN A 60 13.47 23.50 -7.11
C ASN A 60 13.27 21.99 -6.96
N ILE A 61 12.03 21.63 -6.63
CA ILE A 61 11.57 20.26 -6.54
C ILE A 61 10.44 20.04 -7.54
N VAL A 62 10.33 18.86 -8.07
CA VAL A 62 9.13 18.39 -8.76
C VAL A 62 8.56 17.21 -7.99
N PHE A 63 7.24 17.15 -7.88
CA PHE A 63 6.55 15.95 -7.43
C PHE A 63 6.27 15.06 -8.63
N VAL A 64 6.79 13.85 -8.60
CA VAL A 64 6.47 12.84 -9.62
C VAL A 64 5.37 11.95 -9.09
N ILE A 65 4.27 11.88 -9.81
CA ILE A 65 3.07 11.11 -9.43
C ILE A 65 3.40 9.62 -9.48
N GLN A 66 3.23 8.92 -8.35
CA GLN A 66 3.42 7.47 -8.26
C GLN A 66 2.17 6.69 -8.67
N GLY A 67 0.98 7.28 -8.54
CA GLY A 67 -0.26 6.70 -8.99
C GLY A 67 -1.43 7.65 -8.80
N VAL A 68 -2.53 7.37 -9.52
CA VAL A 68 -3.78 8.14 -9.46
C VAL A 68 -4.95 7.17 -9.35
N HIS A 69 -5.86 7.42 -8.42
CA HIS A 69 -7.08 6.64 -8.24
C HIS A 69 -8.06 6.90 -9.39
N LYS A 70 -8.51 5.84 -10.03
CA LYS A 70 -9.43 5.92 -11.17
C LYS A 70 -10.76 6.60 -10.78
N GLY A 71 -11.22 7.51 -11.64
CA GLY A 71 -12.45 8.28 -11.43
C GLY A 71 -12.32 9.47 -10.47
N SER A 72 -11.14 9.69 -9.88
CA SER A 72 -10.86 10.84 -9.02
C SER A 72 -10.81 12.16 -9.80
N SER A 73 -10.68 13.29 -9.08
CA SER A 73 -10.51 14.60 -9.71
C SER A 73 -9.19 14.69 -10.49
N ALA A 74 -8.10 14.15 -9.96
CA ALA A 74 -6.82 14.09 -10.64
C ALA A 74 -6.89 13.25 -11.93
N ASP A 75 -7.56 12.09 -11.89
CA ASP A 75 -7.76 11.23 -13.05
C ASP A 75 -8.59 11.91 -14.14
N LYS A 76 -9.72 12.54 -13.76
CA LYS A 76 -10.59 13.30 -14.67
C LYS A 76 -9.89 14.51 -15.29
N ALA A 77 -8.96 15.12 -14.57
CA ALA A 77 -8.12 16.19 -15.10
C ALA A 77 -7.05 15.67 -16.08
N GLY A 78 -6.84 14.34 -16.16
CA GLY A 78 -5.87 13.71 -17.04
C GLY A 78 -4.47 13.59 -16.43
N LEU A 79 -4.34 13.73 -15.11
CA LEU A 79 -3.08 13.45 -14.40
C LEU A 79 -2.86 11.94 -14.32
N LYS A 80 -1.59 11.51 -14.48
CA LYS A 80 -1.21 10.10 -14.57
C LYS A 80 0.10 9.84 -13.84
N ARG A 81 0.35 8.55 -13.54
CA ARG A 81 1.65 8.06 -13.06
C ARG A 81 2.79 8.59 -13.94
N GLY A 82 3.89 8.99 -13.34
CA GLY A 82 5.08 9.49 -14.00
C GLY A 82 5.03 10.98 -14.37
N MET A 83 3.87 11.64 -14.31
CA MET A 83 3.80 13.08 -14.56
C MET A 83 4.46 13.87 -13.43
N GLU A 84 5.09 14.98 -13.79
CA GLU A 84 5.92 15.81 -12.92
C GLU A 84 5.22 17.13 -12.63
N ILE A 85 4.83 17.38 -11.38
CA ILE A 85 4.21 18.62 -10.91
C ILE A 85 5.32 19.56 -10.39
N ALA A 86 5.45 20.72 -10.99
CA ALA A 86 6.48 21.72 -10.67
C ALA A 86 5.96 22.90 -9.83
N GLU A 87 4.67 23.25 -9.98
CA GLU A 87 4.06 24.38 -9.27
C GLU A 87 2.68 23.99 -8.72
N ILE A 88 2.31 24.62 -7.61
CA ILE A 88 0.98 24.53 -6.98
C ILE A 88 0.50 25.97 -6.75
N ASN A 89 -0.70 26.32 -7.25
CA ASN A 89 -1.28 27.66 -7.19
C ASN A 89 -0.27 28.73 -7.64
N ASN A 90 0.37 28.53 -8.79
CA ASN A 90 1.40 29.41 -9.38
C ASN A 90 2.65 29.62 -8.52
N GLN A 91 2.91 28.76 -7.54
CA GLN A 91 4.10 28.79 -6.71
C GLN A 91 4.96 27.56 -6.95
N LYS A 92 6.25 27.75 -7.17
CA LYS A 92 7.22 26.65 -7.35
C LYS A 92 7.34 25.82 -6.10
N ILE A 93 7.43 24.51 -6.28
CA ILE A 93 7.80 23.58 -5.21
C ILE A 93 9.32 23.68 -5.00
N THR A 94 9.74 23.83 -3.75
CA THR A 94 11.13 24.02 -3.36
C THR A 94 11.46 23.19 -2.12
N THR A 95 12.73 23.07 -1.79
CA THR A 95 13.19 22.41 -0.56
C THR A 95 12.60 23.01 0.72
N SER A 96 12.20 24.28 0.71
CA SER A 96 11.64 24.96 1.88
C SER A 96 10.13 24.73 2.07
N ASN A 97 9.38 24.37 1.01
CA ASN A 97 7.91 24.23 1.07
C ASN A 97 7.41 22.82 0.66
N VAL A 98 8.31 21.93 0.29
CA VAL A 98 7.98 20.58 -0.21
C VAL A 98 7.07 19.81 0.75
N GLN A 99 7.37 19.83 2.06
CA GLN A 99 6.56 19.12 3.05
C GLN A 99 5.14 19.72 3.17
N THR A 100 5.04 21.05 3.14
CA THR A 100 3.73 21.74 3.20
C THR A 100 2.87 21.37 2.00
N TYR A 101 3.46 21.36 0.80
CA TYR A 101 2.73 21.00 -0.42
C TYR A 101 2.40 19.52 -0.50
N TYR A 102 3.29 18.66 -0.04
CA TYR A 102 2.99 17.23 0.07
C TYR A 102 1.77 16.99 0.96
N SER A 103 1.78 17.53 2.19
CA SER A 103 0.64 17.39 3.10
C SER A 103 -0.64 17.98 2.52
N LYS A 104 -0.55 19.12 1.82
CA LYS A 104 -1.71 19.75 1.18
C LYS A 104 -2.33 18.89 0.07
N LEU A 105 -1.51 18.16 -0.69
CA LEU A 105 -1.98 17.27 -1.75
C LEU A 105 -2.49 15.93 -1.22
N MET A 106 -1.81 15.38 -0.22
CA MET A 106 -2.12 14.03 0.29
C MET A 106 -3.17 14.02 1.39
N GLN A 107 -3.29 15.10 2.17
CA GLN A 107 -4.16 15.17 3.35
C GLN A 107 -4.96 16.48 3.39
N PRO A 108 -5.78 16.78 2.37
CA PRO A 108 -6.65 17.95 2.42
C PRO A 108 -7.66 17.80 3.56
N SER A 109 -7.77 18.82 4.41
CA SER A 109 -8.67 18.81 5.58
C SER A 109 -10.11 19.25 5.28
N SER A 110 -10.36 19.76 4.07
CA SER A 110 -11.67 20.26 3.64
C SER A 110 -11.75 20.31 2.11
N PRO A 111 -12.96 20.41 1.52
CA PRO A 111 -13.10 20.63 0.09
C PRO A 111 -12.34 21.86 -0.37
N THR A 112 -11.41 21.70 -1.28
CA THR A 112 -10.54 22.76 -1.78
C THR A 112 -10.22 22.53 -3.24
N SER A 113 -10.27 23.58 -4.06
CA SER A 113 -9.78 23.58 -5.43
C SER A 113 -8.35 24.09 -5.48
N ILE A 114 -7.50 23.43 -6.21
CA ILE A 114 -6.10 23.85 -6.44
C ILE A 114 -5.74 23.73 -7.92
N GLU A 115 -4.80 24.57 -8.33
CA GLU A 115 -4.14 24.44 -9.61
C GLU A 115 -2.78 23.76 -9.42
N VAL A 116 -2.52 22.71 -10.18
CA VAL A 116 -1.19 22.11 -10.31
C VAL A 116 -0.67 22.34 -11.71
N LYS A 117 0.60 22.69 -11.84
CA LYS A 117 1.25 22.90 -13.12
C LYS A 117 2.35 21.88 -13.31
N ASP A 118 2.33 21.18 -14.45
CA ASP A 118 3.38 20.26 -14.79
C ASP A 118 4.69 20.98 -15.22
N LYS A 119 5.74 20.20 -15.41
CA LYS A 119 7.05 20.72 -15.84
C LYS A 119 7.01 21.42 -17.20
N ASP A 120 6.05 21.07 -18.06
CA ASP A 120 5.91 21.59 -19.42
C ASP A 120 5.01 22.84 -19.44
N GLY A 121 4.52 23.27 -18.28
CA GLY A 121 3.74 24.49 -18.08
C GLY A 121 2.24 24.32 -18.25
N LYS A 122 1.74 23.08 -18.48
CA LYS A 122 0.30 22.82 -18.55
C LYS A 122 -0.31 22.86 -17.16
N VAL A 123 -1.43 23.56 -17.04
CA VAL A 123 -2.17 23.73 -15.78
C VAL A 123 -3.34 22.74 -15.73
N TYR A 124 -3.55 22.16 -14.55
CA TYR A 124 -4.66 21.27 -14.24
C TYR A 124 -5.34 21.80 -12.98
N THR A 125 -6.65 21.98 -13.03
CA THR A 125 -7.46 22.30 -11.85
C THR A 125 -8.05 21.03 -11.30
N ILE A 126 -7.83 20.78 -10.00
CA ILE A 126 -8.31 19.59 -9.29
C ILE A 126 -8.99 19.98 -7.99
N ASP A 127 -10.02 19.24 -7.62
CA ASP A 127 -10.83 19.47 -6.43
C ASP A 127 -10.68 18.32 -5.43
N SER A 128 -10.43 18.63 -4.17
CA SER A 128 -10.54 17.64 -3.10
C SER A 128 -11.99 17.56 -2.67
N GLY A 129 -12.69 16.55 -3.16
CA GLY A 129 -14.04 16.23 -2.70
C GLY A 129 -14.03 15.12 -1.66
N PRO A 130 -15.15 14.92 -0.92
CA PRO A 130 -15.35 13.71 -0.16
C PRO A 130 -15.55 12.56 -1.15
N ILE A 131 -14.59 11.64 -1.21
CA ILE A 131 -14.62 10.49 -2.11
C ILE A 131 -14.32 9.20 -1.35
N TYR A 132 -14.82 8.09 -1.85
CA TYR A 132 -14.36 6.76 -1.48
C TYR A 132 -13.13 6.42 -2.33
N VAL A 133 -11.98 6.33 -1.68
CA VAL A 133 -10.73 6.03 -2.37
C VAL A 133 -10.64 4.52 -2.61
N ASN A 134 -10.85 4.11 -3.87
CA ASN A 134 -10.75 2.69 -4.22
C ASN A 134 -9.28 2.24 -4.20
N PRO A 135 -8.92 1.26 -3.37
CA PRO A 135 -7.54 0.80 -3.25
C PRO A 135 -7.06 -0.05 -4.44
N ILE A 136 -7.95 -0.50 -5.31
CA ILE A 136 -7.59 -1.22 -6.54
C ILE A 136 -7.20 -0.20 -7.61
N ILE A 137 -5.89 0.07 -7.69
CA ILE A 137 -5.35 1.09 -8.60
C ILE A 137 -5.35 0.59 -10.05
N HIS A 138 -4.93 -0.66 -10.22
CA HIS A 138 -4.81 -1.30 -11.52
C HIS A 138 -4.92 -2.81 -11.37
N HIS A 139 -5.58 -3.47 -12.33
CA HIS A 139 -5.48 -4.92 -12.52
C HIS A 139 -5.55 -5.26 -14.00
N GLN A 140 -4.90 -6.33 -14.37
CA GLN A 140 -4.91 -6.87 -15.73
C GLN A 140 -4.54 -8.35 -15.73
N VAL A 141 -4.89 -9.03 -16.83
CA VAL A 141 -4.40 -10.38 -17.14
C VAL A 141 -3.61 -10.30 -18.44
N ASN A 142 -2.40 -10.86 -18.41
CA ASN A 142 -1.54 -11.01 -19.58
C ASN A 142 -1.17 -12.48 -19.74
N GLY A 143 -1.78 -13.15 -20.72
CA GLY A 143 -1.69 -14.61 -20.83
C GLY A 143 -2.24 -15.29 -19.59
N GLN A 144 -1.40 -16.04 -18.88
CA GLN A 144 -1.75 -16.74 -17.63
C GLN A 144 -1.26 -16.00 -16.39
N THR A 145 -0.83 -14.75 -16.53
CA THR A 145 -0.34 -13.92 -15.41
C THR A 145 -1.36 -12.85 -15.06
N GLY A 146 -1.87 -12.90 -13.83
CA GLY A 146 -2.64 -11.82 -13.21
C GLY A 146 -1.69 -10.78 -12.60
N TYR A 147 -2.05 -9.51 -12.71
CA TYR A 147 -1.36 -8.39 -12.06
C TYR A 147 -2.37 -7.53 -11.31
N LEU A 148 -2.11 -7.25 -10.05
CA LEU A 148 -2.96 -6.42 -9.20
C LEU A 148 -2.11 -5.39 -8.44
N VAL A 149 -2.40 -4.10 -8.63
CA VAL A 149 -1.86 -2.99 -7.83
C VAL A 149 -2.88 -2.61 -6.77
N TYR A 150 -2.52 -2.82 -5.50
CA TYR A 150 -3.41 -2.64 -4.35
C TYR A 150 -2.78 -1.72 -3.32
N SER A 151 -3.35 -0.51 -3.13
CA SER A 151 -2.70 0.57 -2.37
C SER A 151 -3.05 0.64 -0.89
N ALA A 152 -4.13 -0.01 -0.45
CA ALA A 152 -4.54 -0.06 0.96
C ALA A 152 -5.46 -1.25 1.22
N PHE A 153 -5.46 -1.78 2.45
CA PHE A 153 -6.39 -2.82 2.88
C PHE A 153 -7.61 -2.17 3.53
N GLU A 154 -8.69 -2.04 2.75
CA GLU A 154 -9.95 -1.45 3.18
C GLU A 154 -11.12 -2.40 2.98
N SER A 155 -11.70 -2.88 4.07
CA SER A 155 -12.77 -3.89 4.06
C SER A 155 -14.04 -3.43 3.35
N GLY A 156 -14.23 -2.13 3.20
CA GLY A 156 -15.32 -1.56 2.39
C GLY A 156 -15.24 -1.89 0.90
N PHE A 157 -14.07 -2.30 0.40
CA PHE A 157 -13.83 -2.68 -0.99
C PHE A 157 -13.55 -4.19 -1.17
N ASP A 158 -13.81 -4.99 -0.15
CA ASP A 158 -13.54 -6.44 -0.20
C ASP A 158 -14.34 -7.15 -1.31
N GLN A 159 -15.55 -6.67 -1.64
CA GLN A 159 -16.34 -7.23 -2.75
C GLN A 159 -15.66 -6.96 -4.09
N GLU A 160 -15.24 -5.73 -4.33
CA GLU A 160 -14.55 -5.34 -5.56
C GLU A 160 -13.22 -6.09 -5.69
N LEU A 161 -12.48 -6.24 -4.59
CA LEU A 161 -11.26 -7.04 -4.54
C LEU A 161 -11.54 -8.51 -4.88
N PHE A 162 -12.58 -9.10 -4.30
CA PHE A 162 -12.98 -10.47 -4.57
C PHE A 162 -13.42 -10.67 -6.03
N ASP A 163 -14.10 -9.68 -6.62
CA ASP A 163 -14.51 -9.73 -8.03
C ASP A 163 -13.29 -9.75 -8.98
N VAL A 164 -12.19 -9.06 -8.64
CA VAL A 164 -10.92 -9.17 -9.37
C VAL A 164 -10.36 -10.61 -9.31
N PHE A 165 -10.39 -11.25 -8.13
CA PHE A 165 -9.94 -12.63 -7.98
C PHE A 165 -10.83 -13.62 -8.75
N LYS A 166 -12.14 -13.38 -8.81
CA LYS A 166 -13.06 -14.17 -9.67
C LYS A 166 -12.73 -14.00 -11.15
N GLU A 167 -12.42 -12.77 -11.58
CA GLU A 167 -11.97 -12.52 -12.95
C GLU A 167 -10.69 -13.29 -13.24
N PHE A 168 -9.69 -13.20 -12.38
CA PHE A 168 -8.42 -13.92 -12.53
C PHE A 168 -8.65 -15.43 -12.63
N LYS A 169 -9.50 -16.00 -11.76
CA LYS A 169 -9.85 -17.40 -11.80
C LYS A 169 -10.54 -17.80 -13.09
N ASN A 170 -11.53 -17.01 -13.55
CA ASN A 170 -12.27 -17.27 -14.77
C ASN A 170 -11.39 -17.19 -16.02
N GLN A 171 -10.35 -16.37 -15.99
CA GLN A 171 -9.35 -16.27 -17.06
C GLN A 171 -8.24 -17.32 -16.94
N GLY A 172 -8.26 -18.15 -15.88
CA GLY A 172 -7.35 -19.28 -15.70
C GLY A 172 -5.90 -18.86 -15.48
N ILE A 173 -5.66 -17.82 -14.66
CA ILE A 173 -4.27 -17.42 -14.33
C ILE A 173 -3.58 -18.54 -13.56
N GLU A 174 -2.29 -18.73 -13.83
CA GLU A 174 -1.40 -19.66 -13.14
C GLU A 174 -0.32 -18.95 -12.33
N GLU A 175 -0.10 -17.65 -12.62
CA GLU A 175 0.87 -16.79 -11.94
C GLU A 175 0.22 -15.49 -11.47
N LEU A 176 0.64 -14.97 -10.34
CA LEU A 176 0.16 -13.68 -9.81
C LEU A 176 1.32 -12.77 -9.45
N ILE A 177 1.26 -11.53 -9.95
CA ILE A 177 2.07 -10.41 -9.48
C ILE A 177 1.18 -9.54 -8.61
N LEU A 178 1.43 -9.51 -7.30
CA LEU A 178 0.75 -8.66 -6.32
C LEU A 178 1.62 -7.45 -6.01
N ASP A 179 1.16 -6.27 -6.40
CA ASP A 179 1.89 -5.02 -6.24
C ASP A 179 1.41 -4.27 -4.99
N LEU A 180 2.23 -4.29 -3.97
CA LEU A 180 2.01 -3.62 -2.68
C LEU A 180 3.01 -2.48 -2.43
N ARG A 181 3.70 -1.97 -3.46
CA ARG A 181 4.82 -1.02 -3.30
C ARG A 181 4.45 0.29 -2.61
N TYR A 182 3.18 0.69 -2.64
CA TYR A 182 2.70 1.92 -1.97
C TYR A 182 1.64 1.61 -0.90
N ASN A 183 1.57 0.37 -0.42
CA ASN A 183 0.53 -0.09 0.48
C ASN A 183 1.01 -0.11 1.94
N GLY A 184 0.64 0.91 2.72
CA GLY A 184 0.98 1.03 4.15
C GLY A 184 0.22 0.07 5.08
N GLY A 185 -0.63 -0.79 4.55
CA GLY A 185 -1.42 -1.75 5.33
C GLY A 185 -2.91 -1.41 5.38
N GLY A 186 -3.55 -1.67 6.51
CA GLY A 186 -4.98 -1.47 6.75
C GLY A 186 -5.63 -2.65 7.46
N ASP A 187 -6.83 -3.03 7.02
CA ASP A 187 -7.66 -4.05 7.67
C ASP A 187 -7.07 -5.45 7.59
N VAL A 188 -6.90 -6.09 8.72
CA VAL A 188 -6.46 -7.49 8.82
C VAL A 188 -7.44 -8.46 8.13
N THR A 189 -8.72 -8.11 8.09
CA THR A 189 -9.76 -8.91 7.43
C THR A 189 -9.56 -8.94 5.92
N SER A 190 -9.27 -7.80 5.29
CA SER A 190 -8.95 -7.72 3.86
C SER A 190 -7.63 -8.42 3.52
N ALA A 191 -6.63 -8.34 4.42
CA ALA A 191 -5.38 -9.10 4.26
C ALA A 191 -5.62 -10.62 4.32
N ASN A 192 -6.55 -11.08 5.18
CA ASN A 192 -6.96 -12.47 5.21
C ASN A 192 -7.69 -12.87 3.93
N LEU A 193 -8.62 -12.04 3.44
CA LEU A 193 -9.35 -12.29 2.20
C LEU A 193 -8.39 -12.48 1.01
N ILE A 194 -7.49 -11.52 0.75
CA ILE A 194 -6.54 -11.60 -0.37
C ILE A 194 -5.63 -12.83 -0.26
N SER A 195 -5.14 -13.12 0.95
CA SER A 195 -4.31 -14.30 1.21
C SER A 195 -5.08 -15.60 0.97
N SER A 196 -6.36 -15.64 1.36
CA SER A 196 -7.22 -16.79 1.17
C SER A 196 -7.58 -17.01 -0.30
N CYS A 197 -7.83 -15.93 -1.07
CA CYS A 197 -8.04 -16.01 -2.52
C CYS A 197 -6.79 -16.53 -3.24
N ILE A 198 -5.61 -16.08 -2.87
CA ILE A 198 -4.34 -16.58 -3.42
C ILE A 198 -4.17 -18.07 -3.14
N ALA A 199 -4.33 -18.47 -1.88
CA ALA A 199 -4.10 -19.84 -1.43
C ALA A 199 -5.20 -20.81 -1.89
N GLY A 200 -6.44 -20.34 -2.04
CA GLY A 200 -7.58 -21.18 -2.40
C GLY A 200 -7.75 -22.34 -1.42
N ASP A 201 -7.93 -23.57 -1.95
CA ASP A 201 -8.15 -24.75 -1.13
C ASP A 201 -6.97 -25.09 -0.20
N PHE A 202 -5.77 -24.60 -0.50
CA PHE A 202 -4.59 -24.86 0.34
C PHE A 202 -4.66 -24.20 1.71
N CYS A 203 -5.50 -23.18 1.90
CA CYS A 203 -5.64 -22.50 3.18
C CYS A 203 -6.69 -23.13 4.12
N ILE A 204 -7.46 -24.12 3.65
CA ILE A 204 -8.55 -24.73 4.41
C ILE A 204 -8.07 -25.21 5.78
N GLY A 205 -8.69 -24.68 6.84
CA GLY A 205 -8.41 -25.02 8.22
C GLY A 205 -7.06 -24.55 8.76
N LYS A 206 -6.22 -23.92 7.92
CA LYS A 206 -4.91 -23.41 8.33
C LYS A 206 -5.02 -22.10 9.09
N THR A 207 -3.99 -21.79 9.86
CA THR A 207 -3.86 -20.54 10.62
C THR A 207 -3.35 -19.44 9.71
N PHE A 208 -4.11 -18.36 9.60
CA PHE A 208 -3.69 -17.12 8.95
C PHE A 208 -2.71 -16.37 9.85
N ALA A 209 -3.12 -16.10 11.10
CA ALA A 209 -2.28 -15.45 12.09
C ALA A 209 -2.64 -15.91 13.52
N SER A 210 -1.69 -15.77 14.46
CA SER A 210 -1.94 -15.84 15.88
C SER A 210 -1.40 -14.57 16.54
N TYR A 211 -2.08 -14.09 17.60
CA TYR A 211 -1.83 -12.77 18.17
C TYR A 211 -1.28 -12.86 19.59
N ARG A 212 -0.14 -12.20 19.83
CA ARG A 212 0.38 -11.98 21.17
C ARG A 212 0.04 -10.57 21.62
N TYR A 213 -0.73 -10.46 22.67
CA TYR A 213 -1.04 -9.21 23.35
C TYR A 213 -0.02 -8.88 24.44
N ASN A 214 -0.22 -7.76 25.14
CA ASN A 214 0.54 -7.44 26.34
C ASN A 214 0.36 -8.51 27.43
N ASP A 215 1.28 -8.56 28.39
CA ASP A 215 1.32 -9.63 29.41
C ASP A 215 0.03 -9.71 30.25
N GLY A 216 -0.62 -8.57 30.52
CA GLY A 216 -1.90 -8.53 31.26
C GLY A 216 -3.01 -9.26 30.50
N ARG A 217 -3.18 -8.96 29.20
CA ARG A 217 -4.17 -9.61 28.33
C ARG A 217 -3.81 -11.07 28.06
N MET A 218 -2.52 -11.37 27.85
CA MET A 218 -2.08 -12.76 27.67
C MET A 218 -2.35 -13.60 28.91
N LYS A 219 -2.13 -13.07 30.12
CA LYS A 219 -2.47 -13.78 31.39
C LYS A 219 -3.97 -14.07 31.49
N ALA A 220 -4.82 -13.11 31.10
CA ALA A 220 -6.27 -13.31 31.07
C ALA A 220 -6.70 -14.39 30.05
N LEU A 221 -5.89 -14.60 29.00
CA LEU A 221 -6.07 -15.64 27.98
C LEU A 221 -5.34 -16.97 28.33
N ASN A 222 -4.95 -17.18 29.60
CA ASN A 222 -4.15 -18.33 30.02
C ASN A 222 -2.88 -18.54 29.21
N ASN A 223 -2.26 -17.45 28.75
CA ASN A 223 -1.09 -17.41 27.85
C ASN A 223 -1.29 -18.11 26.49
N GLN A 224 -2.53 -18.34 26.09
CA GLN A 224 -2.85 -18.86 24.76
C GLN A 224 -3.01 -17.68 23.76
N ARG A 225 -2.31 -17.75 22.65
CA ARG A 225 -2.48 -16.78 21.56
C ARG A 225 -3.79 -17.01 20.84
N PRO A 226 -4.69 -16.02 20.72
CA PRO A 226 -5.84 -16.12 19.83
C PRO A 226 -5.40 -16.42 18.39
N ILE A 227 -6.12 -17.32 17.71
CA ILE A 227 -5.82 -17.78 16.37
C ILE A 227 -6.90 -17.29 15.43
N GLN A 228 -6.50 -16.65 14.35
CA GLN A 228 -7.33 -16.36 13.21
C GLN A 228 -7.03 -17.38 12.10
N LYS A 229 -8.06 -18.04 11.59
CA LYS A 229 -7.95 -18.93 10.45
C LYS A 229 -8.04 -18.14 9.14
N PHE A 230 -7.52 -18.72 8.08
CA PHE A 230 -7.85 -18.24 6.75
C PHE A 230 -9.36 -18.29 6.53
N VAL A 231 -9.90 -17.34 5.79
CA VAL A 231 -11.33 -17.32 5.42
C VAL A 231 -11.55 -18.45 4.43
N TYR A 232 -12.54 -19.32 4.72
CA TYR A 232 -12.82 -20.46 3.84
C TYR A 232 -14.27 -20.49 3.33
N SER A 233 -15.19 -20.08 4.15
CA SER A 233 -16.62 -19.97 3.82
C SER A 233 -17.04 -18.52 3.92
N LEU A 234 -18.26 -18.22 3.53
CA LEU A 234 -18.89 -16.92 3.58
C LEU A 234 -18.15 -15.92 4.50
N TYR A 235 -17.49 -15.00 3.89
CA TYR A 235 -17.05 -13.78 4.52
C TYR A 235 -18.32 -12.93 4.73
N ASP A 236 -18.56 -12.42 5.94
CA ASP A 236 -19.83 -11.77 6.34
C ASP A 236 -20.31 -10.65 5.40
N ASN A 237 -19.40 -10.12 4.55
CA ASN A 237 -19.68 -9.06 3.58
C ASN A 237 -19.74 -9.54 2.13
N LEU A 238 -19.42 -10.81 1.86
CA LEU A 238 -19.46 -11.40 0.52
C LEU A 238 -20.57 -12.44 0.47
N ASN A 239 -21.56 -12.25 -0.40
CA ASN A 239 -22.65 -13.21 -0.61
C ASN A 239 -22.22 -14.43 -1.43
N THR A 240 -20.92 -14.72 -1.53
CA THR A 240 -20.36 -15.76 -2.40
C THR A 240 -19.33 -16.60 -1.66
N SER A 241 -19.21 -17.84 -2.04
CA SER A 241 -18.20 -18.76 -1.53
C SER A 241 -16.80 -18.31 -1.97
N LEU A 242 -15.80 -18.42 -1.10
CA LEU A 242 -14.41 -18.19 -1.45
C LEU A 242 -13.93 -19.10 -2.59
N SER A 243 -14.56 -20.28 -2.76
CA SER A 243 -14.30 -21.18 -3.89
C SER A 243 -14.43 -20.49 -5.25
N ASP A 244 -15.23 -19.43 -5.38
CA ASP A 244 -15.44 -18.73 -6.65
C ASP A 244 -14.26 -17.82 -7.04
N GLY A 245 -13.43 -17.39 -6.07
CA GLY A 245 -12.25 -16.54 -6.29
C GLY A 245 -10.91 -17.19 -5.91
N GLY A 246 -10.90 -18.41 -5.37
CA GLY A 246 -9.67 -19.10 -4.94
C GLY A 246 -8.81 -19.55 -6.13
N LEU A 247 -7.55 -19.11 -6.17
CA LEU A 247 -6.62 -19.33 -7.29
C LEU A 247 -5.77 -20.61 -7.14
N ASN A 248 -5.65 -21.15 -5.93
CA ASN A 248 -4.83 -22.34 -5.63
C ASN A 248 -3.33 -22.18 -5.99
N LEU A 249 -2.79 -20.97 -5.87
CA LEU A 249 -1.39 -20.69 -6.20
C LEU A 249 -0.44 -21.20 -5.11
N ARG A 250 0.71 -21.73 -5.52
CA ARG A 250 1.80 -22.17 -4.64
C ARG A 250 2.96 -21.20 -4.62
N LYS A 251 2.94 -20.23 -5.51
CA LYS A 251 3.93 -19.20 -5.68
C LYS A 251 3.27 -17.91 -6.12
N ILE A 252 3.74 -16.78 -5.63
CA ILE A 252 3.40 -15.45 -6.12
C ILE A 252 4.65 -14.57 -6.18
N TYR A 253 4.57 -13.50 -6.97
CA TYR A 253 5.55 -12.42 -7.01
C TYR A 253 4.95 -11.20 -6.36
N CYS A 254 5.64 -10.63 -5.37
CA CYS A 254 5.14 -9.48 -4.63
C CYS A 254 6.09 -8.30 -4.84
N LEU A 255 5.56 -7.19 -5.41
CA LEU A 255 6.32 -5.96 -5.59
C LEU A 255 6.21 -5.12 -4.32
N VAL A 256 7.35 -4.77 -3.71
CA VAL A 256 7.40 -4.14 -2.38
C VAL A 256 8.40 -2.99 -2.32
N THR A 257 8.11 -2.03 -1.43
CA THR A 257 9.04 -0.96 -1.06
C THR A 257 9.05 -0.76 0.46
N ASP A 258 9.79 0.22 0.96
CA ASP A 258 9.78 0.64 2.35
C ASP A 258 8.42 1.27 2.80
N ASP A 259 7.52 1.57 1.86
CA ASP A 259 6.13 1.93 2.14
C ASP A 259 5.23 0.69 2.35
N SER A 260 5.67 -0.52 1.95
CA SER A 260 4.91 -1.75 2.17
C SER A 260 4.97 -2.14 3.64
N ALA A 261 3.86 -1.96 4.37
CA ALA A 261 3.83 -2.07 5.83
C ALA A 261 2.64 -2.89 6.36
N SER A 262 2.74 -3.36 7.61
CA SER A 262 1.61 -3.86 8.40
C SER A 262 0.82 -4.99 7.71
N ALA A 263 -0.42 -4.75 7.25
CA ALA A 263 -1.25 -5.75 6.57
C ALA A 263 -0.60 -6.29 5.28
N SER A 264 0.19 -5.48 4.55
CA SER A 264 1.00 -5.92 3.41
C SER A 264 2.03 -6.98 3.83
N GLU A 265 2.74 -6.72 4.92
CA GLU A 265 3.72 -7.65 5.48
C GLU A 265 3.04 -8.88 6.10
N LEU A 266 1.81 -8.71 6.64
CA LEU A 266 1.02 -9.81 7.17
C LEU A 266 0.60 -10.79 6.07
N VAL A 267 0.23 -10.32 4.86
CA VAL A 267 -0.04 -11.17 3.68
C VAL A 267 1.18 -12.01 3.34
N ILE A 268 2.35 -11.39 3.22
CA ILE A 268 3.62 -12.07 2.93
C ILE A 268 3.90 -13.15 3.99
N ASN A 269 3.79 -12.76 5.27
CA ASN A 269 4.06 -13.65 6.40
C ASN A 269 3.09 -14.83 6.47
N ALA A 270 1.79 -14.56 6.29
CA ALA A 270 0.74 -15.58 6.38
C ALA A 270 0.90 -16.64 5.27
N LEU A 271 1.14 -16.22 4.03
CA LEU A 271 1.36 -17.12 2.88
C LEU A 271 2.61 -17.99 3.08
N ARG A 272 3.73 -17.39 3.49
CA ARG A 272 4.96 -18.14 3.84
C ARG A 272 4.72 -19.11 5.01
N GLY A 273 3.81 -18.76 5.93
CA GLY A 273 3.41 -19.61 7.04
C GLY A 273 2.74 -20.92 6.64
N ILE A 274 2.15 -20.99 5.46
CA ILE A 274 1.45 -22.18 4.93
C ILE A 274 2.14 -22.78 3.70
N ASP A 275 3.45 -22.50 3.52
CA ASP A 275 4.31 -23.03 2.46
C ASP A 275 3.96 -22.54 1.03
N ILE A 276 3.39 -21.33 0.92
CA ILE A 276 3.29 -20.64 -0.36
C ILE A 276 4.57 -19.81 -0.53
N GLU A 277 5.24 -19.98 -1.66
CA GLU A 277 6.43 -19.22 -2.02
C GLU A 277 6.03 -17.79 -2.36
N VAL A 278 6.61 -16.81 -1.67
CA VAL A 278 6.43 -15.38 -1.93
C VAL A 278 7.76 -14.80 -2.33
N VAL A 279 7.95 -14.56 -3.62
CA VAL A 279 9.14 -13.94 -4.20
C VAL A 279 8.98 -12.42 -4.10
N LEU A 280 9.86 -11.76 -3.36
CA LEU A 280 9.83 -10.32 -3.16
C LEU A 280 10.75 -9.61 -4.16
N ILE A 281 10.22 -8.60 -4.83
CA ILE A 281 10.94 -7.75 -5.79
C ILE A 281 10.76 -6.29 -5.39
N GLY A 282 11.84 -5.56 -5.24
CA GLY A 282 11.80 -4.14 -4.85
C GLY A 282 12.81 -3.78 -3.79
N THR A 283 12.39 -3.11 -2.72
CA THR A 283 13.24 -2.76 -1.58
C THR A 283 12.72 -3.40 -0.29
N THR A 284 13.52 -3.38 0.77
CA THR A 284 13.13 -3.92 2.08
C THR A 284 11.85 -3.25 2.57
N THR A 285 10.89 -4.05 3.04
CA THR A 285 9.60 -3.58 3.55
C THR A 285 9.74 -2.79 4.86
N HIS A 286 8.65 -2.20 5.33
CA HIS A 286 8.67 -1.27 6.47
C HIS A 286 9.10 -1.92 7.79
N GLY A 287 8.65 -3.14 8.10
CA GLY A 287 8.93 -3.82 9.36
C GLY A 287 7.93 -3.51 10.48
N LYS A 288 6.64 -3.34 10.16
CA LYS A 288 5.57 -3.19 11.14
C LYS A 288 4.91 -4.54 11.43
N ASN A 289 5.51 -5.32 12.34
CA ASN A 289 5.02 -6.64 12.75
C ASN A 289 3.95 -6.59 13.87
N VAL A 290 3.45 -5.40 14.17
CA VAL A 290 2.47 -5.13 15.24
C VAL A 290 1.18 -4.57 14.65
N GLY A 291 0.07 -4.80 15.37
CA GLY A 291 -1.24 -4.34 14.98
C GLY A 291 -1.96 -3.57 16.07
N MET A 292 -3.05 -2.94 15.67
CA MET A 292 -3.84 -2.02 16.47
C MET A 292 -5.29 -2.48 16.52
N GLU A 293 -5.95 -2.24 17.65
CA GLU A 293 -7.40 -2.33 17.76
C GLU A 293 -7.93 -0.92 18.00
N GLY A 294 -8.80 -0.43 17.11
CA GLY A 294 -9.38 0.92 17.21
C GLY A 294 -10.32 1.03 18.40
N VAL A 295 -10.22 2.12 19.14
CA VAL A 295 -11.11 2.47 20.26
C VAL A 295 -11.73 3.83 19.99
N GLU A 296 -13.06 3.89 19.92
CA GLU A 296 -13.78 5.15 19.80
C GLU A 296 -13.86 5.83 21.17
N LEU A 297 -13.50 7.11 21.22
CA LEU A 297 -13.67 7.97 22.39
C LEU A 297 -14.49 9.19 22.01
N THR A 298 -15.36 9.62 22.93
CA THR A 298 -16.06 10.89 22.86
C THR A 298 -15.54 11.80 23.95
N VAL A 299 -15.06 12.98 23.55
CA VAL A 299 -14.63 14.04 24.48
C VAL A 299 -15.48 15.27 24.18
N ASP A 300 -16.31 15.65 25.12
CA ASP A 300 -17.36 16.66 24.95
C ASP A 300 -18.31 16.27 23.78
N THR A 301 -18.26 17.00 22.66
CA THR A 301 -19.03 16.73 21.44
C THR A 301 -18.20 16.08 20.34
N ASP A 302 -16.90 16.02 20.52
CA ASP A 302 -15.97 15.51 19.51
C ASP A 302 -15.76 14.01 19.64
N LYS A 303 -15.72 13.32 18.52
CA LYS A 303 -15.40 11.90 18.43
C LYS A 303 -13.98 11.70 17.93
N TYR A 304 -13.30 10.74 18.55
CA TYR A 304 -11.93 10.35 18.23
C TYR A 304 -11.83 8.85 18.06
N LEU A 305 -11.00 8.39 17.12
CA LEU A 305 -10.52 7.02 17.06
C LEU A 305 -9.08 6.97 17.55
N LEU A 306 -8.84 6.15 18.56
CA LEU A 306 -7.52 5.81 19.05
C LEU A 306 -7.09 4.50 18.44
N PHE A 307 -5.88 4.44 17.94
CA PHE A 307 -5.26 3.23 17.42
C PHE A 307 -3.98 2.89 18.20
N PRO A 308 -4.11 2.37 19.43
CA PRO A 308 -2.94 1.91 20.17
C PRO A 308 -2.41 0.60 19.61
N ILE A 309 -1.11 0.39 19.66
CA ILE A 309 -0.53 -0.93 19.42
C ILE A 309 -1.02 -1.88 20.51
N THR A 310 -1.69 -2.96 20.13
CA THR A 310 -2.29 -3.94 21.04
C THR A 310 -1.74 -5.34 20.90
N PHE A 311 -1.27 -5.74 19.73
CA PHE A 311 -0.77 -7.09 19.47
C PHE A 311 0.43 -7.14 18.52
N GLN A 312 1.16 -8.24 18.57
CA GLN A 312 2.12 -8.70 17.56
C GLN A 312 1.54 -9.92 16.85
N ALA A 313 1.68 -9.98 15.52
CA ALA A 313 1.15 -11.06 14.71
C ALA A 313 2.23 -12.11 14.38
N TYR A 314 1.85 -13.38 14.41
CA TYR A 314 2.69 -14.54 14.09
C TYR A 314 1.99 -15.43 13.08
N ASN A 315 2.72 -15.96 12.12
CA ASN A 315 2.17 -16.89 11.12
C ASN A 315 1.94 -18.31 11.68
N ALA A 316 1.47 -19.22 10.83
CA ALA A 316 1.20 -20.61 11.20
C ALA A 316 2.42 -21.38 11.73
N LYS A 317 3.64 -20.98 11.36
CA LYS A 317 4.91 -21.55 11.85
C LYS A 317 5.45 -20.85 13.10
N GLY A 318 4.72 -19.85 13.62
CA GLY A 318 5.13 -19.08 14.79
C GLY A 318 6.16 -17.98 14.50
N PHE A 319 6.41 -17.65 13.23
CA PHE A 319 7.29 -16.55 12.87
C PHE A 319 6.53 -15.21 12.87
N GLY A 320 7.11 -14.19 13.51
CA GLY A 320 6.56 -12.83 13.62
C GLY A 320 7.63 -11.76 13.84
N ASP A 321 8.91 -12.15 13.74
CA ASP A 321 10.06 -11.28 14.03
C ASP A 321 10.57 -10.62 12.74
N PHE A 322 9.76 -9.70 12.19
CA PHE A 322 10.10 -8.93 10.99
C PHE A 322 10.06 -7.41 11.22
N GLU A 323 10.46 -6.97 12.41
CA GLU A 323 10.52 -5.54 12.77
C GLU A 323 11.53 -4.74 11.92
N ASN A 324 12.42 -5.41 11.21
CA ASN A 324 13.35 -4.80 10.26
C ASN A 324 12.87 -4.91 8.80
N GLY A 325 11.64 -5.37 8.59
CA GLY A 325 11.07 -5.63 7.27
C GLY A 325 11.52 -6.95 6.66
N PHE A 326 10.91 -7.28 5.52
CA PHE A 326 11.33 -8.40 4.68
C PHE A 326 12.31 -7.89 3.63
N THR A 327 13.51 -8.45 3.61
CA THR A 327 14.49 -8.19 2.55
C THR A 327 13.97 -8.81 1.24
N PRO A 328 14.00 -8.10 0.11
CA PRO A 328 13.56 -8.64 -1.16
C PRO A 328 14.53 -9.72 -1.68
N ASP A 329 14.00 -10.68 -2.42
CA ASP A 329 14.80 -11.69 -3.12
C ASP A 329 15.52 -11.07 -4.33
N TYR A 330 14.92 -10.02 -4.92
CA TYR A 330 15.50 -9.21 -6.00
C TYR A 330 15.42 -7.75 -5.64
N GLU A 331 16.55 -7.15 -5.27
CA GLU A 331 16.62 -5.74 -4.89
C GLU A 331 16.60 -4.84 -6.14
N ILE A 332 15.54 -4.05 -6.28
CA ILE A 332 15.36 -3.04 -7.32
C ILE A 332 14.71 -1.82 -6.69
N ASN A 333 15.41 -0.69 -6.75
CA ASN A 333 14.84 0.58 -6.32
C ASN A 333 14.21 1.28 -7.52
N GLU A 334 12.87 1.33 -7.61
CA GLU A 334 12.17 1.97 -8.75
C GLU A 334 12.50 3.46 -8.91
N ASN A 335 12.90 4.11 -7.82
CA ASN A 335 13.31 5.52 -7.85
C ASN A 335 14.74 5.70 -8.38
N LYS A 336 15.53 4.63 -8.42
CA LYS A 336 16.91 4.62 -8.91
C LYS A 336 17.23 3.25 -9.52
N PRO A 337 16.58 2.87 -10.60
CA PRO A 337 16.70 1.53 -11.15
C PRO A 337 18.15 1.17 -11.53
N ASN A 338 18.95 2.17 -11.92
CA ASN A 338 20.38 2.03 -12.23
C ASN A 338 21.30 2.37 -11.06
N GLY A 339 20.73 2.59 -9.85
CA GLY A 339 21.51 2.92 -8.65
C GLY A 339 21.96 4.39 -8.57
N GLU A 340 21.85 5.19 -9.63
CA GLU A 340 22.35 6.58 -9.66
C GLU A 340 21.27 7.65 -9.68
N TYR A 341 20.34 7.59 -10.64
CA TYR A 341 19.39 8.69 -10.90
C TYR A 341 17.96 8.20 -11.03
N PHE A 342 17.02 9.12 -10.79
CA PHE A 342 15.61 8.92 -11.08
C PHE A 342 15.37 9.12 -12.58
N GLU A 343 14.83 8.10 -13.25
CA GLU A 343 14.58 8.11 -14.70
C GLU A 343 13.11 8.32 -15.07
N GLY A 344 12.23 8.39 -14.09
CA GLY A 344 10.78 8.45 -14.26
C GLY A 344 10.12 7.13 -13.92
N TYR A 345 8.79 7.11 -13.92
CA TYR A 345 8.01 5.89 -13.71
C TYR A 345 7.43 5.40 -15.03
N GLY A 346 7.58 4.11 -15.29
CA GLY A 346 6.81 3.41 -16.31
C GLY A 346 5.36 3.19 -15.88
N ASP A 347 4.46 2.97 -16.83
CA ASP A 347 3.07 2.65 -16.55
C ASP A 347 2.95 1.28 -15.88
N PHE A 348 1.98 1.13 -14.97
CA PHE A 348 1.69 -0.14 -14.32
C PHE A 348 1.39 -1.23 -15.35
N GLY A 349 1.93 -2.43 -15.13
CA GLY A 349 1.71 -3.60 -15.98
C GLY A 349 2.39 -3.54 -17.33
N THR A 350 3.40 -2.68 -17.50
CA THR A 350 4.22 -2.60 -18.71
C THR A 350 5.69 -2.89 -18.41
N GLU A 351 6.46 -3.31 -19.40
CA GLU A 351 7.90 -3.57 -19.27
C GLU A 351 8.73 -2.30 -18.99
N SER A 352 8.13 -1.12 -19.13
CA SER A 352 8.76 0.14 -18.72
C SER A 352 8.79 0.32 -17.19
N ASP A 353 8.00 -0.45 -16.43
CA ASP A 353 8.08 -0.53 -14.97
C ASP A 353 9.12 -1.59 -14.56
N PRO A 354 10.25 -1.22 -13.94
CA PRO A 354 11.35 -2.14 -13.69
C PRO A 354 11.00 -3.29 -12.74
N LEU A 355 10.09 -3.08 -11.78
CA LEU A 355 9.67 -4.13 -10.86
C LEU A 355 8.76 -5.14 -11.56
N TYR A 356 7.80 -4.65 -12.35
CA TYR A 356 6.93 -5.50 -13.15
C TYR A 356 7.71 -6.29 -14.20
N ALA A 357 8.62 -5.62 -14.93
CA ALA A 357 9.48 -6.27 -15.92
C ALA A 357 10.32 -7.40 -15.30
N LYS A 358 10.85 -7.20 -14.08
CA LYS A 358 11.58 -8.25 -13.37
C LYS A 358 10.69 -9.43 -13.01
N ALA A 359 9.47 -9.19 -12.54
CA ALA A 359 8.52 -10.25 -12.25
C ALA A 359 8.20 -11.08 -13.51
N ILE A 360 7.89 -10.42 -14.63
CA ILE A 360 7.65 -11.08 -15.92
C ILE A 360 8.85 -11.90 -16.39
N SER A 361 10.07 -11.35 -16.25
CA SER A 361 11.32 -12.06 -16.57
C SER A 361 11.45 -13.37 -15.77
N LEU A 362 11.13 -13.35 -14.49
CA LEU A 362 11.19 -14.54 -13.62
C LEU A 362 10.10 -15.56 -13.96
N ILE A 363 8.90 -15.11 -14.35
CA ILE A 363 7.79 -15.97 -14.77
C ILE A 363 8.11 -16.65 -16.11
N SER A 364 8.61 -15.88 -17.08
CA SER A 364 8.91 -16.40 -18.43
C SER A 364 10.21 -17.19 -18.51
N GLY A 365 11.06 -17.13 -17.46
CA GLY A 365 12.40 -17.72 -17.49
C GLY A 365 13.34 -17.04 -18.49
N THR A 366 12.98 -15.83 -18.97
CA THR A 366 13.80 -15.05 -19.89
C THR A 366 14.55 -13.97 -19.12
N ASP A 367 15.86 -13.87 -19.33
CA ASP A 367 16.68 -12.81 -18.72
C ASP A 367 16.45 -11.49 -19.48
N LEU A 368 15.37 -10.76 -19.14
CA LEU A 368 15.03 -9.45 -19.74
C LEU A 368 15.97 -8.32 -19.26
N VAL A 369 16.97 -8.62 -18.42
CA VAL A 369 17.88 -7.64 -17.83
C VAL A 369 18.69 -6.85 -18.87
N CYS A 370 18.79 -7.31 -20.11
CA CYS A 370 19.58 -6.65 -21.16
C CYS A 370 18.84 -5.60 -22.01
N LEU A 371 17.52 -5.43 -21.89
CA LEU A 371 16.80 -4.58 -22.84
C LEU A 371 16.38 -3.20 -22.29
N LEU A 372 16.42 -2.98 -21.00
CA LEU A 372 15.97 -1.72 -20.38
C LEU A 372 17.03 -0.58 -20.39
N TYR A 373 18.26 -0.82 -20.86
CA TYR A 373 19.39 0.09 -20.63
C TYR A 373 20.14 0.57 -21.87
N THR A 374 19.44 0.86 -22.97
CA THR A 374 20.08 1.41 -24.17
C THR A 374 19.68 2.84 -24.54
N SER A 375 19.29 3.68 -23.60
CA SER A 375 19.16 5.11 -23.89
C SER A 375 19.80 5.95 -22.79
N PRO A 376 21.00 6.52 -23.03
CA PRO A 376 21.60 7.46 -22.10
C PRO A 376 20.97 8.83 -22.29
N SER A 377 20.08 9.24 -21.41
CA SER A 377 19.79 10.64 -21.16
C SER A 377 20.08 10.93 -19.69
N PRO A 378 21.20 11.54 -19.35
CA PRO A 378 21.49 11.91 -17.98
C PRO A 378 20.55 13.05 -17.58
N ARG A 379 19.45 12.71 -16.93
CA ARG A 379 18.67 13.70 -16.18
C ARG A 379 19.35 13.85 -14.83
N ASP A 380 20.08 14.95 -14.66
CA ASP A 380 20.80 15.36 -13.45
C ASP A 380 19.85 15.63 -12.29
N ARG A 381 19.31 14.59 -11.65
CA ARG A 381 18.32 14.71 -10.57
C ARG A 381 18.68 13.87 -9.37
N SER A 382 18.62 14.46 -8.17
CA SER A 382 18.73 13.77 -6.90
C SER A 382 17.38 13.65 -6.20
N LEU A 383 17.12 12.52 -5.55
CA LEU A 383 15.92 12.30 -4.76
C LEU A 383 16.02 13.04 -3.42
N SER A 384 14.95 13.74 -3.04
CA SER A 384 14.76 14.25 -1.70
C SER A 384 13.89 13.26 -0.91
N ARG A 385 14.38 12.80 0.25
CA ARG A 385 13.58 11.92 1.12
C ARG A 385 12.41 12.70 1.71
N MET A 386 11.20 12.18 1.49
CA MET A 386 10.04 12.56 2.28
C MET A 386 9.99 11.72 3.55
N PRO A 387 9.59 12.28 4.71
CA PRO A 387 9.25 11.45 5.84
C PRO A 387 8.04 10.59 5.47
N SER A 388 8.11 9.29 5.78
CA SER A 388 6.96 8.40 5.68
C SER A 388 5.80 8.98 6.48
N SER A 389 4.63 9.05 5.87
CA SER A 389 3.40 9.36 6.60
C SER A 389 3.18 8.27 7.65
N ALA A 390 3.21 8.67 8.92
CA ALA A 390 2.83 7.81 10.05
C ALA A 390 1.30 7.73 10.12
#